data_533bfae285dc4e07dfb122c7ce04573f
#
_entry.id   533bfae285dc4e07dfb122c7ce04573f
#
_cell.length_a   1.000
_cell.length_b   1.000
_cell.length_c   1.000
_cell.angle_alpha   90.00
_cell.angle_beta   90.00
_cell.angle_gamma   90.00
#
_symmetry.space_group_name_H-M   'P 1'
#
loop_
_entity.id
_entity.type
_entity.pdbx_description
1 polymer ?
#
loop_
_entity_poly.entity_id
_entity_poly.type
_entity_poly.pdbx_seq_one_letter_code
_entity_poly.pdbx_strand_id
1 'polypeptide(L)'
;MTTDRTLPASVRPRRPRRALHLALAIVALVVGSGVFAVSTASADGSLGPHGARYEVTLDRRLVVDLGPLGTIQMPSPAPRPLGVHVVVGEIPDDVQAVDDSTSVAALAGEADKYLQFFADPDAVVSQVVTSLAQDAARRFALCLLGAAAVAGAGAVLVGRERGRALVVAATPWTGPAAAGVILVLVLGSVVVGTRPMPLQGRPSTALAQTSFSDVRVTGRLAGAVDSFGATLVKMYRDNEAYYAEADANLVAAWDARDADDRLAALEAPGASGFLEGEPGVGSSAEEGPGAGTSAEEGPAAESDADQGAEPDVVTMLVVADIHCNTGMSPLIRTAVERSGASIVLHAGDATIDGTGVEKICVTSVTKAARGTTVVFAGGNHDSAETAAQFAAAGAVVLRGTTQTVDGVTFLGDLDPYESRSGQPYRLVGPTTEQEEVDALETAACEQRPDILLVHTPRVGMPVLESGCVPYQISGHLHRRVGPEADGPGVLYVNSSTAGAVENQLTVGELHGTAEMTVLRYDRANQRMLDYRVVQVMTDRSATVGPWTAYPRPTGTEDSDAEDSGTEQPSTDQPGTETPETGTPGSGQQPPG
;
A
#
# COMPACT_ATOMS: atom_id res chain seq x y z
N MET A 1 33.72 -90.17 30.49
CA MET A 1 33.99 -89.41 29.24
C MET A 1 32.80 -88.48 28.98
N THR A 2 32.82 -87.31 29.51
CA THR A 2 31.80 -86.27 29.34
C THR A 2 32.51 -85.06 28.63
N THR A 3 32.21 -84.89 27.36
CA THR A 3 32.73 -83.78 26.53
C THR A 3 31.96 -82.55 26.78
N ASP A 4 32.60 -81.65 27.46
CA ASP A 4 32.09 -80.26 27.69
C ASP A 4 32.19 -79.49 26.34
N ARG A 5 31.02 -79.09 25.79
CA ARG A 5 30.91 -78.23 24.63
C ARG A 5 30.66 -76.77 25.10
N THR A 6 31.76 -76.04 25.24
CA THR A 6 31.68 -74.57 25.39
C THR A 6 31.15 -73.93 24.12
N LEU A 7 29.97 -73.32 24.21
CA LEU A 7 29.36 -72.48 23.17
C LEU A 7 30.19 -71.17 22.99
N PRO A 8 30.43 -70.71 21.75
CA PRO A 8 31.17 -69.46 21.51
C PRO A 8 30.33 -68.25 21.94
N ALA A 9 30.96 -67.35 22.68
CA ALA A 9 30.37 -66.07 23.11
C ALA A 9 29.81 -65.28 21.92
N SER A 10 28.54 -64.94 21.95
CA SER A 10 27.86 -64.11 20.97
C SER A 10 28.49 -62.72 20.93
N VAL A 11 29.18 -62.37 19.84
CA VAL A 11 29.68 -61.03 19.56
C VAL A 11 28.50 -60.12 19.35
N ARG A 12 28.16 -59.31 20.35
CA ARG A 12 27.16 -58.26 20.24
C ARG A 12 27.53 -57.27 19.17
N PRO A 13 26.61 -56.86 18.28
CA PRO A 13 26.94 -56.00 17.16
C PRO A 13 27.32 -54.58 17.65
N ARG A 14 28.50 -54.09 17.28
CA ARG A 14 29.02 -52.74 17.53
C ARG A 14 28.34 -51.64 16.70
N ARG A 15 27.09 -51.91 16.20
CA ARG A 15 26.36 -51.01 15.29
C ARG A 15 25.85 -49.69 15.91
N PRO A 16 25.45 -49.54 17.18
CA PRO A 16 24.85 -48.30 17.67
C PRO A 16 25.84 -47.13 17.80
N ARG A 17 27.12 -47.39 18.08
CA ARG A 17 28.14 -46.31 18.23
C ARG A 17 28.49 -45.62 16.93
N ARG A 18 28.51 -46.33 15.80
CA ARG A 18 28.80 -45.74 14.47
C ARG A 18 27.67 -44.83 13.98
N ALA A 19 26.41 -45.21 14.18
CA ALA A 19 25.27 -44.41 13.85
C ALA A 19 25.27 -43.10 14.67
N LEU A 20 25.62 -43.17 15.96
CA LEU A 20 25.71 -42.00 16.82
C LEU A 20 26.81 -41.02 16.34
N HIS A 21 28.02 -41.54 15.99
CA HIS A 21 29.09 -40.66 15.51
C HIS A 21 28.73 -39.98 14.18
N LEU A 22 28.08 -40.71 13.26
CA LEU A 22 27.59 -40.13 12.00
C LEU A 22 26.53 -39.07 12.25
N ALA A 23 25.57 -39.33 13.14
CA ALA A 23 24.55 -38.36 13.52
C ALA A 23 25.17 -37.10 14.13
N LEU A 24 26.16 -37.24 15.02
CA LEU A 24 26.87 -36.10 15.60
C LEU A 24 27.63 -35.31 14.54
N ALA A 25 28.28 -35.98 13.57
CA ALA A 25 28.98 -35.31 12.47
C ALA A 25 28.01 -34.53 11.57
N ILE A 26 26.86 -35.11 11.27
CA ILE A 26 25.78 -34.40 10.50
C ILE A 26 25.26 -33.19 11.28
N VAL A 27 25.00 -33.36 12.56
CA VAL A 27 24.54 -32.25 13.42
C VAL A 27 25.59 -31.14 13.47
N ALA A 28 26.87 -31.49 13.65
CA ALA A 28 27.95 -30.52 13.66
C ALA A 28 28.09 -29.77 12.32
N LEU A 29 27.94 -30.49 11.19
CA LEU A 29 27.92 -29.88 9.85
C LEU A 29 26.74 -28.91 9.69
N VAL A 30 25.53 -29.35 10.06
CA VAL A 30 24.30 -28.51 9.94
C VAL A 30 24.41 -27.29 10.84
N VAL A 31 24.78 -27.44 12.11
CA VAL A 31 24.96 -26.33 13.05
C VAL A 31 26.08 -25.40 12.60
N GLY A 32 27.22 -25.93 12.21
CA GLY A 32 28.34 -25.13 11.70
C GLY A 32 28.00 -24.34 10.44
N SER A 33 27.33 -24.99 9.49
CA SER A 33 26.83 -24.33 8.28
C SER A 33 25.80 -23.26 8.60
N GLY A 34 24.91 -23.49 9.57
CA GLY A 34 23.92 -22.50 10.03
C GLY A 34 24.57 -21.27 10.68
N VAL A 35 25.52 -21.49 11.60
CA VAL A 35 26.27 -20.40 12.24
C VAL A 35 27.05 -19.60 11.20
N PHE A 36 27.74 -20.26 10.28
CA PHE A 36 28.45 -19.59 9.19
C PHE A 36 27.50 -18.78 8.31
N ALA A 37 26.40 -19.37 7.88
CA ALA A 37 25.43 -18.73 6.99
C ALA A 37 24.84 -17.47 7.63
N VAL A 38 24.42 -17.55 8.91
CA VAL A 38 23.84 -16.39 9.62
C VAL A 38 24.91 -15.33 9.92
N SER A 39 26.10 -15.71 10.37
CA SER A 39 27.14 -14.74 10.75
C SER A 39 27.81 -14.05 9.56
N THR A 40 27.61 -14.54 8.35
CA THR A 40 28.15 -13.96 7.11
C THR A 40 27.05 -13.41 6.20
N ALA A 41 25.77 -13.46 6.62
CA ALA A 41 24.65 -12.98 5.81
C ALA A 41 24.79 -11.48 5.54
N SER A 42 24.52 -11.10 4.29
CA SER A 42 24.51 -9.71 3.85
C SER A 42 23.38 -9.49 2.87
N ALA A 43 22.85 -8.27 2.86
CA ALA A 43 21.80 -7.85 1.92
C ALA A 43 22.10 -6.44 1.45
N ASP A 44 21.92 -6.20 0.17
CA ASP A 44 21.91 -4.86 -0.38
C ASP A 44 20.45 -4.35 -0.32
N GLY A 45 20.28 -3.08 0.05
CA GLY A 45 19.01 -2.42 0.21
C GLY A 45 19.19 -0.92 0.21
N SER A 46 18.30 -0.20 0.86
CA SER A 46 18.38 1.25 0.99
C SER A 46 18.18 1.69 2.43
N LEU A 47 18.75 2.83 2.76
CA LEU A 47 18.51 3.56 4.00
C LEU A 47 18.09 4.99 3.63
N GLY A 48 16.77 5.26 3.62
CA GLY A 48 16.24 6.48 3.04
C GLY A 48 16.58 6.54 1.53
N PRO A 49 16.99 7.69 1.00
CA PRO A 49 17.32 7.86 -0.43
C PRO A 49 18.64 7.22 -0.85
N HIS A 50 19.42 6.65 0.09
CA HIS A 50 20.75 6.13 -0.19
C HIS A 50 20.77 4.60 -0.26
N GLY A 51 21.51 4.05 -1.21
CA GLY A 51 21.83 2.63 -1.20
C GLY A 51 22.56 2.25 0.09
N ALA A 52 22.22 1.12 0.69
CA ALA A 52 22.83 0.64 1.91
C ALA A 52 23.11 -0.85 1.84
N ARG A 53 24.22 -1.27 2.47
CA ARG A 53 24.56 -2.66 2.65
C ARG A 53 24.41 -3.06 4.10
N TYR A 54 23.63 -4.08 4.32
CA TYR A 54 23.35 -4.64 5.63
C TYR A 54 24.17 -5.91 5.83
N GLU A 55 24.89 -6.00 6.95
CA GLU A 55 25.73 -7.15 7.29
C GLU A 55 25.42 -7.62 8.70
N VAL A 56 25.22 -8.93 8.88
CA VAL A 56 25.02 -9.50 10.21
C VAL A 56 26.33 -9.53 10.95
N THR A 57 26.32 -9.04 12.20
CA THR A 57 27.45 -9.08 13.12
C THR A 57 27.10 -9.86 14.38
N LEU A 58 28.10 -10.16 15.21
CA LEU A 58 27.92 -10.86 16.49
C LEU A 58 28.22 -9.95 17.70
N ASP A 59 28.08 -8.63 17.50
CA ASP A 59 28.46 -7.64 18.50
C ASP A 59 27.26 -7.02 19.24
N ARG A 60 26.06 -7.49 18.98
CA ARG A 60 24.78 -7.05 19.62
C ARG A 60 24.48 -5.58 19.45
N ARG A 61 25.04 -4.94 18.43
CA ARG A 61 24.82 -3.54 18.10
C ARG A 61 24.18 -3.42 16.74
N LEU A 62 23.35 -2.41 16.61
CA LEU A 62 22.99 -1.84 15.31
C LEU A 62 23.93 -0.65 15.10
N VAL A 63 24.74 -0.72 14.07
CA VAL A 63 25.68 0.34 13.69
C VAL A 63 25.33 0.79 12.29
N VAL A 64 24.99 2.07 12.14
CA VAL A 64 24.84 2.70 10.84
C VAL A 64 26.07 3.53 10.57
N ASP A 65 26.83 3.15 9.57
CA ASP A 65 28.07 3.82 9.15
C ASP A 65 27.79 4.73 7.95
N LEU A 66 27.94 6.03 8.19
CA LEU A 66 27.77 7.10 7.21
C LEU A 66 29.13 7.58 6.67
N GLY A 67 30.13 6.72 6.72
CA GLY A 67 31.49 7.03 6.24
C GLY A 67 32.12 8.22 6.95
N PRO A 68 32.56 9.27 6.25
CA PRO A 68 33.26 10.42 6.81
C PRO A 68 32.43 11.24 7.81
N LEU A 69 31.10 11.12 7.78
CA LEU A 69 30.19 11.82 8.69
C LEU A 69 30.19 11.20 10.08
N GLY A 70 30.44 9.90 10.19
CA GLY A 70 30.46 9.20 11.47
C GLY A 70 29.51 8.01 11.52
N THR A 71 29.24 7.51 12.72
CA THR A 71 28.35 6.35 12.93
C THR A 71 27.24 6.66 13.92
N ILE A 72 26.10 6.01 13.71
CA ILE A 72 24.99 5.94 14.66
C ILE A 72 25.00 4.53 15.24
N GLN A 73 24.99 4.40 16.56
CA GLN A 73 25.03 3.12 17.26
C GLN A 73 23.90 3.01 18.26
N MET A 74 23.25 1.84 18.30
CA MET A 74 22.23 1.51 19.29
C MET A 74 22.28 0.02 19.65
N PRO A 75 21.65 -0.42 20.74
CA PRO A 75 21.48 -1.84 21.03
C PRO A 75 20.71 -2.51 19.89
N SER A 76 21.18 -3.70 19.47
CA SER A 76 20.48 -4.45 18.41
C SER A 76 19.13 -4.96 18.92
N PRO A 77 18.04 -4.78 18.15
CA PRO A 77 16.76 -5.40 18.42
C PRO A 77 16.76 -6.91 18.12
N ALA A 78 17.76 -7.40 17.37
CA ALA A 78 17.86 -8.80 16.99
C ALA A 78 18.13 -9.72 18.20
N PRO A 79 17.76 -11.03 18.10
CA PRO A 79 18.08 -12.01 19.14
C PRO A 79 19.58 -12.09 19.41
N ARG A 80 19.97 -12.12 20.67
CA ARG A 80 21.37 -12.24 21.07
C ARG A 80 22.00 -13.53 20.53
N PRO A 81 23.23 -13.49 20.01
CA PRO A 81 24.24 -12.43 20.04
C PRO A 81 24.27 -11.53 18.78
N LEU A 82 23.22 -11.55 17.97
CA LEU A 82 23.22 -10.88 16.67
C LEU A 82 23.20 -9.35 16.77
N GLY A 83 23.99 -8.73 15.89
CA GLY A 83 23.99 -7.31 15.58
C GLY A 83 23.83 -7.10 14.06
N VAL A 84 23.69 -5.86 13.65
CA VAL A 84 23.64 -5.47 12.23
C VAL A 84 24.55 -4.27 12.02
N HIS A 85 25.38 -4.35 11.00
CA HIS A 85 26.19 -3.25 10.50
C HIS A 85 25.59 -2.79 9.16
N VAL A 86 25.23 -1.53 9.08
CA VAL A 86 24.66 -0.89 7.89
C VAL A 86 25.70 0.07 7.36
N VAL A 87 26.19 -0.17 6.16
CA VAL A 87 27.11 0.74 5.47
C VAL A 87 26.29 1.49 4.43
N VAL A 88 26.17 2.79 4.62
CA VAL A 88 25.44 3.66 3.70
C VAL A 88 26.36 4.00 2.52
N GLY A 89 25.86 3.82 1.29
CA GLY A 89 26.55 4.14 0.06
C GLY A 89 26.77 5.63 -0.13
N GLU A 90 27.35 6.00 -1.26
CA GLU A 90 27.80 7.37 -1.56
C GLU A 90 26.80 8.44 -1.10
N ILE A 91 27.26 9.25 -0.14
CA ILE A 91 26.67 10.55 0.15
C ILE A 91 27.41 11.49 -0.79
N PRO A 92 26.74 12.18 -1.74
CA PRO A 92 27.41 13.07 -2.68
C PRO A 92 28.31 14.06 -1.94
N ASP A 93 29.54 14.24 -2.43
CA ASP A 93 30.55 15.13 -1.83
C ASP A 93 30.16 16.63 -1.90
N ASP A 94 29.09 16.97 -2.60
CA ASP A 94 28.60 18.34 -2.84
C ASP A 94 28.04 19.01 -1.58
N VAL A 95 27.91 18.29 -0.47
CA VAL A 95 27.54 18.89 0.85
C VAL A 95 28.63 19.80 1.40
N GLN A 96 29.75 20.01 0.67
CA GLN A 96 30.85 20.85 1.13
C GLN A 96 30.70 22.37 0.87
N ALA A 97 29.72 22.80 0.10
CA ALA A 97 29.50 24.21 -0.21
C ALA A 97 28.07 24.63 0.08
N VAL A 98 27.74 24.71 1.35
CA VAL A 98 26.45 25.26 1.78
C VAL A 98 26.62 26.76 1.96
N ASP A 99 26.19 27.52 0.95
CA ASP A 99 26.02 28.96 1.05
C ASP A 99 24.71 29.26 1.79
N ASP A 100 24.74 30.14 2.79
CA ASP A 100 23.80 30.24 3.92
C ASP A 100 22.30 30.46 3.61
N SER A 101 21.88 30.63 2.37
CA SER A 101 20.47 30.97 2.07
C SER A 101 19.69 29.97 1.18
N THR A 102 20.39 29.15 0.40
CA THR A 102 19.74 28.12 -0.44
C THR A 102 19.70 26.74 0.19
N SER A 103 20.46 26.54 1.23
CA SER A 103 20.74 25.26 1.86
C SER A 103 19.70 24.79 2.87
N VAL A 104 18.94 25.70 3.49
CA VAL A 104 17.93 25.31 4.48
C VAL A 104 16.72 24.65 3.79
N ALA A 105 16.32 25.13 2.62
CA ALA A 105 15.22 24.54 1.85
C ALA A 105 15.63 23.21 1.21
N ALA A 106 16.86 23.09 0.71
CA ALA A 106 17.39 21.83 0.18
C ALA A 106 17.59 20.79 1.30
N LEU A 107 18.11 21.20 2.46
CA LEU A 107 18.21 20.35 3.66
C LEU A 107 16.85 19.97 4.21
N ALA A 108 15.83 20.84 4.15
CA ALA A 108 14.48 20.52 4.55
C ALA A 108 13.86 19.46 3.61
N GLY A 109 14.02 19.60 2.30
CA GLY A 109 13.53 18.62 1.33
C GLY A 109 14.23 17.25 1.44
N GLU A 110 15.51 17.22 1.83
CA GLU A 110 16.20 15.97 2.13
C GLU A 110 15.83 15.43 3.52
N ALA A 111 15.63 16.29 4.50
CA ALA A 111 15.19 15.89 5.84
C ALA A 111 13.83 15.20 5.81
N ASP A 112 12.92 15.64 4.94
CA ASP A 112 11.61 15.00 4.76
C ASP A 112 11.73 13.55 4.24
N LYS A 113 12.67 13.28 3.32
CA LYS A 113 12.96 11.91 2.86
C LYS A 113 13.47 11.00 3.99
N TYR A 114 14.21 11.58 4.94
CA TYR A 114 14.66 10.86 6.14
C TYR A 114 13.54 10.72 7.19
N LEU A 115 12.69 11.73 7.34
CA LEU A 115 11.54 11.66 8.26
C LEU A 115 10.57 10.57 7.88
N GLN A 116 10.30 10.38 6.59
CA GLN A 116 9.49 9.27 6.07
C GLN A 116 10.08 7.91 6.45
N PHE A 117 11.40 7.77 6.37
CA PHE A 117 12.09 6.54 6.76
C PHE A 117 11.89 6.22 8.25
N PHE A 118 11.84 7.23 9.11
CA PHE A 118 11.65 7.05 10.56
C PHE A 118 10.17 6.91 10.97
N ALA A 119 9.23 7.20 10.08
CA ALA A 119 7.79 7.12 10.37
C ALA A 119 7.27 5.68 10.52
N ASP A 120 7.86 4.70 9.79
CA ASP A 120 7.53 3.27 9.97
C ASP A 120 8.80 2.40 9.94
N PRO A 121 9.60 2.39 11.02
CA PRO A 121 10.82 1.58 11.10
C PRO A 121 10.55 0.08 11.00
N ASP A 122 9.35 -0.39 11.36
CA ASP A 122 9.01 -1.82 11.35
C ASP A 122 8.95 -2.41 9.93
N ALA A 123 8.48 -1.65 8.96
CA ALA A 123 8.44 -2.09 7.56
C ALA A 123 9.85 -2.28 7.00
N VAL A 124 10.75 -1.32 7.24
CA VAL A 124 12.15 -1.39 6.80
C VAL A 124 12.88 -2.55 7.48
N VAL A 125 12.73 -2.67 8.81
CA VAL A 125 13.32 -3.77 9.58
C VAL A 125 12.84 -5.12 9.06
N SER A 126 11.54 -5.28 8.78
CA SER A 126 10.99 -6.54 8.28
C SER A 126 11.54 -6.94 6.91
N GLN A 127 11.74 -5.97 6.02
CA GLN A 127 12.32 -6.19 4.69
C GLN A 127 13.79 -6.61 4.80
N VAL A 128 14.58 -5.89 5.59
CA VAL A 128 16.00 -6.19 5.81
C VAL A 128 16.16 -7.57 6.43
N VAL A 129 15.38 -7.89 7.47
CA VAL A 129 15.39 -9.21 8.12
C VAL A 129 15.04 -10.32 7.12
N THR A 130 14.05 -10.11 6.27
CA THR A 130 13.67 -11.08 5.22
C THR A 130 14.80 -11.30 4.21
N SER A 131 15.42 -10.24 3.73
CA SER A 131 16.53 -10.31 2.76
C SER A 131 17.75 -10.99 3.38
N LEU A 132 18.12 -10.66 4.61
CA LEU A 132 19.20 -11.32 5.35
C LEU A 132 18.90 -12.80 5.61
N ALA A 133 17.65 -13.14 5.94
CA ALA A 133 17.24 -14.53 6.13
C ALA A 133 17.33 -15.34 4.82
N GLN A 134 16.96 -14.75 3.69
CA GLN A 134 17.08 -15.37 2.37
C GLN A 134 18.54 -15.61 1.98
N ASP A 135 19.43 -14.61 2.19
CA ASP A 135 20.86 -14.79 1.93
C ASP A 135 21.47 -15.86 2.85
N ALA A 136 21.12 -15.85 4.14
CA ALA A 136 21.55 -16.90 5.06
C ALA A 136 21.07 -18.30 4.63
N ALA A 137 19.81 -18.44 4.21
CA ALA A 137 19.28 -19.71 3.72
C ALA A 137 20.03 -20.18 2.45
N ARG A 138 20.32 -19.26 1.52
CA ARG A 138 21.11 -19.54 0.32
C ARG A 138 22.52 -20.00 0.67
N ARG A 139 23.24 -19.31 1.57
CA ARG A 139 24.59 -19.67 2.03
C ARG A 139 24.58 -21.02 2.74
N PHE A 140 23.59 -21.27 3.59
CA PHE A 140 23.40 -22.54 4.25
C PHE A 140 23.27 -23.71 3.25
N ALA A 141 22.38 -23.54 2.25
CA ALA A 141 22.17 -24.53 1.20
C ALA A 141 23.47 -24.78 0.40
N LEU A 142 24.22 -23.72 0.03
CA LEU A 142 25.49 -23.82 -0.68
C LEU A 142 26.55 -24.55 0.16
N CYS A 143 26.63 -24.30 1.47
CA CYS A 143 27.56 -25.02 2.36
C CYS A 143 27.23 -26.51 2.41
N LEU A 144 25.97 -26.89 2.52
CA LEU A 144 25.55 -28.30 2.53
C LEU A 144 25.81 -28.99 1.18
N LEU A 145 25.50 -28.32 0.07
CA LEU A 145 25.78 -28.83 -1.28
C LEU A 145 27.26 -28.98 -1.51
N GLY A 146 28.08 -28.01 -1.10
CA GLY A 146 29.52 -28.07 -1.16
C GLY A 146 30.10 -29.25 -0.37
N ALA A 147 29.61 -29.43 0.87
CA ALA A 147 30.02 -30.59 1.70
C ALA A 147 29.62 -31.92 1.06
N ALA A 148 28.41 -32.02 0.50
CA ALA A 148 27.94 -33.21 -0.22
C ALA A 148 28.79 -33.49 -1.49
N ALA A 149 29.11 -32.43 -2.25
CA ALA A 149 29.97 -32.54 -3.43
C ALA A 149 31.39 -33.01 -3.08
N VAL A 150 31.99 -32.46 -2.02
CA VAL A 150 33.32 -32.89 -1.53
C VAL A 150 33.28 -34.33 -1.06
N ALA A 151 32.24 -34.71 -0.30
CA ALA A 151 32.08 -36.11 0.13
C ALA A 151 31.87 -37.06 -1.06
N GLY A 152 31.06 -36.67 -2.06
CA GLY A 152 30.83 -37.43 -3.29
C GLY A 152 32.10 -37.58 -4.14
N ALA A 153 32.80 -36.48 -4.38
CA ALA A 153 34.07 -36.50 -5.10
C ALA A 153 35.13 -37.36 -4.38
N GLY A 154 35.22 -37.21 -3.05
CA GLY A 154 36.09 -38.05 -2.24
C GLY A 154 35.77 -39.56 -2.35
N ALA A 155 34.48 -39.89 -2.34
CA ALA A 155 34.03 -41.28 -2.52
C ALA A 155 34.39 -41.87 -3.89
N VAL A 156 34.32 -41.05 -4.95
CA VAL A 156 34.70 -41.45 -6.32
C VAL A 156 36.20 -41.60 -6.46
N LEU A 157 36.98 -40.61 -6.01
CA LEU A 157 38.44 -40.60 -6.15
C LEU A 157 39.14 -41.69 -5.32
N VAL A 158 38.68 -41.94 -4.09
CA VAL A 158 39.28 -42.90 -3.17
C VAL A 158 38.85 -44.34 -3.47
N GLY A 159 37.74 -44.52 -4.15
CA GLY A 159 37.16 -45.83 -4.44
C GLY A 159 36.52 -46.51 -3.22
N ARG A 160 35.62 -47.48 -3.47
CA ARG A 160 34.75 -48.06 -2.42
C ARG A 160 35.54 -48.79 -1.33
N GLU A 161 36.65 -49.47 -1.64
CA GLU A 161 37.41 -50.26 -0.66
C GLU A 161 38.27 -49.39 0.24
N ARG A 162 39.03 -48.46 -0.35
CA ARG A 162 39.85 -47.51 0.42
C ARG A 162 39.01 -46.54 1.20
N GLY A 163 37.88 -46.09 0.63
CA GLY A 163 36.92 -45.23 1.31
C GLY A 163 36.34 -45.89 2.56
N ARG A 164 35.98 -47.19 2.50
CA ARG A 164 35.54 -47.94 3.69
C ARG A 164 36.64 -48.04 4.75
N ALA A 165 37.88 -48.26 4.35
CA ALA A 165 39.02 -48.32 5.28
C ALA A 165 39.25 -46.96 5.96
N LEU A 166 39.18 -45.85 5.22
CA LEU A 166 39.30 -44.49 5.76
C LEU A 166 38.17 -44.14 6.71
N VAL A 167 36.92 -44.46 6.35
CA VAL A 167 35.75 -44.23 7.22
C VAL A 167 35.88 -45.03 8.52
N VAL A 168 36.36 -46.27 8.45
CA VAL A 168 36.60 -47.10 9.65
C VAL A 168 37.70 -46.51 10.54
N ALA A 169 38.81 -46.03 9.93
CA ALA A 169 39.91 -45.42 10.65
C ALA A 169 39.52 -44.05 11.27
N ALA A 170 38.70 -43.23 10.57
CA ALA A 170 38.25 -41.93 11.05
C ALA A 170 37.11 -42.00 12.08
N THR A 171 36.28 -43.07 12.07
CA THR A 171 35.11 -43.23 12.94
C THR A 171 35.37 -42.96 14.43
N PRO A 172 36.48 -43.41 15.06
CA PRO A 172 36.71 -43.14 16.48
C PRO A 172 36.91 -41.65 16.79
N TRP A 173 37.40 -40.88 15.82
CA TRP A 173 37.70 -39.44 15.97
C TRP A 173 36.53 -38.54 15.57
N THR A 174 35.61 -38.97 14.74
CA THR A 174 34.53 -38.15 14.24
C THR A 174 33.56 -37.70 15.34
N GLY A 175 33.25 -38.54 16.31
CA GLY A 175 32.38 -38.20 17.43
C GLY A 175 32.98 -37.16 18.35
N PRO A 176 34.18 -37.35 18.89
CA PRO A 176 34.88 -36.35 19.70
C PRO A 176 35.12 -35.02 18.96
N ALA A 177 35.54 -35.09 17.68
CA ALA A 177 35.73 -33.86 16.89
C ALA A 177 34.43 -33.10 16.67
N ALA A 178 33.33 -33.77 16.31
CA ALA A 178 32.02 -33.14 16.16
C ALA A 178 31.53 -32.54 17.47
N ALA A 179 31.66 -33.25 18.59
CA ALA A 179 31.30 -32.75 19.92
C ALA A 179 32.15 -31.52 20.29
N GLY A 180 33.46 -31.55 19.96
CA GLY A 180 34.37 -30.42 20.16
C GLY A 180 33.94 -29.18 19.37
N VAL A 181 33.61 -29.36 18.09
CA VAL A 181 33.12 -28.26 17.25
C VAL A 181 31.82 -27.68 17.79
N ILE A 182 30.85 -28.52 18.13
CA ILE A 182 29.57 -28.05 18.73
C ILE A 182 29.84 -27.32 20.03
N LEU A 183 30.69 -27.85 20.89
CA LEU A 183 31.04 -27.22 22.17
C LEU A 183 31.71 -25.84 21.96
N VAL A 184 32.65 -25.72 21.03
CA VAL A 184 33.32 -24.46 20.69
C VAL A 184 32.30 -23.44 20.16
N LEU A 185 31.39 -23.85 19.29
CA LEU A 185 30.33 -22.97 18.76
C LEU A 185 29.38 -22.51 19.85
N VAL A 186 28.96 -23.42 20.73
CA VAL A 186 28.05 -23.07 21.87
C VAL A 186 28.77 -22.18 22.88
N LEU A 187 29.97 -22.54 23.32
CA LEU A 187 30.73 -21.73 24.28
C LEU A 187 31.13 -20.39 23.65
N GLY A 188 31.52 -20.38 22.38
CA GLY A 188 31.79 -19.16 21.63
C GLY A 188 30.60 -18.22 21.58
N SER A 189 29.43 -18.74 21.26
CA SER A 189 28.20 -17.94 21.22
C SER A 189 27.80 -17.40 22.61
N VAL A 190 27.97 -18.19 23.66
CA VAL A 190 27.73 -17.76 25.05
C VAL A 190 28.72 -16.67 25.47
N VAL A 191 30.01 -16.87 25.20
CA VAL A 191 31.05 -15.88 25.54
C VAL A 191 30.84 -14.56 24.80
N VAL A 192 30.55 -14.63 23.51
CA VAL A 192 30.21 -13.43 22.71
C VAL A 192 28.91 -12.78 23.22
N GLY A 193 27.90 -13.58 23.53
CA GLY A 193 26.59 -13.10 24.02
C GLY A 193 26.62 -12.48 25.41
N THR A 194 27.63 -12.78 26.26
CA THR A 194 27.74 -12.27 27.65
C THR A 194 28.74 -11.13 27.81
N ARG A 195 29.64 -10.90 26.84
CA ARG A 195 30.60 -9.79 26.92
C ARG A 195 29.88 -8.45 26.89
N PRO A 196 30.17 -7.51 27.83
CA PRO A 196 29.69 -6.16 27.70
C PRO A 196 30.36 -5.49 26.51
N MET A 197 29.56 -4.96 25.61
CA MET A 197 30.03 -4.21 24.44
C MET A 197 29.51 -2.77 24.56
N PRO A 198 30.34 -1.84 25.07
CA PRO A 198 29.94 -0.45 25.22
C PRO A 198 29.69 0.16 23.84
N LEU A 199 28.57 0.86 23.68
CA LEU A 199 28.30 1.68 22.53
C LEU A 199 29.33 2.80 22.45
N GLN A 200 29.85 3.06 21.26
CA GLN A 200 30.78 4.16 21.02
C GLN A 200 30.01 5.44 20.70
N GLY A 201 30.55 6.59 21.08
CA GLY A 201 29.96 7.89 20.78
C GLY A 201 29.30 8.56 22.00
N ARG A 202 28.78 9.75 21.78
CA ARG A 202 28.07 10.55 22.78
C ARG A 202 26.57 10.27 22.70
N PRO A 203 25.86 10.23 23.86
CA PRO A 203 24.41 10.24 23.84
C PRO A 203 23.96 11.57 23.23
N SER A 204 22.97 11.56 22.36
CA SER A 204 22.37 12.79 21.84
C SER A 204 21.39 13.34 22.89
N THR A 205 21.56 14.62 23.25
CA THR A 205 20.60 15.32 24.11
C THR A 205 19.26 15.55 23.44
N ALA A 206 19.27 15.70 22.13
CA ALA A 206 18.06 15.86 21.31
C ALA A 206 17.15 14.62 21.33
N LEU A 207 17.74 13.42 21.42
CA LEU A 207 17.02 12.15 21.42
C LEU A 207 16.68 11.61 22.83
N ALA A 208 17.10 12.29 23.89
CA ALA A 208 17.00 11.79 25.26
C ALA A 208 15.58 11.52 25.76
N GLN A 209 14.57 12.16 25.17
CA GLN A 209 13.15 11.99 25.53
C GLN A 209 12.35 11.21 24.47
N THR A 210 13.04 10.49 23.59
CA THR A 210 12.43 9.67 22.53
C THR A 210 12.71 8.19 22.78
N SER A 211 12.08 7.33 22.02
CA SER A 211 12.39 5.88 21.96
C SER A 211 13.85 5.59 21.56
N PHE A 212 14.58 6.61 21.11
CA PHE A 212 15.98 6.56 20.68
C PHE A 212 16.97 7.10 21.72
N SER A 213 16.58 7.16 22.99
CA SER A 213 17.45 7.64 24.09
C SER A 213 18.78 6.91 24.23
N ASP A 214 18.84 5.64 23.83
CA ASP A 214 20.05 4.81 23.87
C ASP A 214 20.98 4.99 22.66
N VAL A 215 20.59 5.82 21.69
CA VAL A 215 21.38 6.10 20.49
C VAL A 215 22.64 6.88 20.84
N ARG A 216 23.79 6.41 20.31
CA ARG A 216 25.09 7.07 20.40
C ARG A 216 25.53 7.51 19.02
N VAL A 217 26.01 8.73 18.92
CA VAL A 217 26.45 9.32 17.65
C VAL A 217 27.95 9.65 17.73
N THR A 218 28.68 9.35 16.64
CA THR A 218 30.11 9.65 16.53
C THR A 218 30.38 10.58 15.36
N GLY A 219 31.59 11.14 15.28
CA GLY A 219 32.05 11.96 14.16
C GLY A 219 31.39 13.32 14.06
N ARG A 220 31.34 13.88 12.84
CA ARG A 220 30.73 15.18 12.54
C ARG A 220 29.22 15.16 12.71
N LEU A 221 28.61 13.99 12.50
CA LEU A 221 27.18 13.79 12.68
C LEU A 221 26.70 14.11 14.10
N ALA A 222 27.52 13.88 15.12
CA ALA A 222 27.14 14.21 16.51
C ALA A 222 26.80 15.69 16.70
N GLY A 223 27.55 16.59 16.06
CA GLY A 223 27.27 18.03 16.09
C GLY A 223 25.99 18.40 15.33
N ALA A 224 25.76 17.77 14.17
CA ALA A 224 24.56 17.99 13.38
C ALA A 224 23.29 17.48 14.10
N VAL A 225 23.34 16.28 14.69
CA VAL A 225 22.22 15.72 15.46
C VAL A 225 21.93 16.55 16.70
N ASP A 226 22.95 17.07 17.40
CA ASP A 226 22.74 17.94 18.56
C ASP A 226 22.16 19.30 18.17
N SER A 227 22.50 19.81 16.97
CA SER A 227 22.00 21.12 16.48
C SER A 227 20.60 21.04 15.88
N PHE A 228 20.32 20.02 15.08
CA PHE A 228 19.10 19.90 14.29
C PHE A 228 18.14 18.81 14.79
N GLY A 229 18.61 17.82 15.53
CA GLY A 229 17.81 16.67 15.96
C GLY A 229 16.60 17.06 16.83
N ALA A 230 16.73 18.09 17.66
CA ALA A 230 15.60 18.60 18.45
C ALA A 230 14.53 19.22 17.56
N THR A 231 14.94 19.92 16.49
CA THR A 231 14.03 20.50 15.50
C THR A 231 13.31 19.42 14.70
N LEU A 232 14.04 18.38 14.24
CA LEU A 232 13.45 17.25 13.51
C LEU A 232 12.45 16.48 14.38
N VAL A 233 12.80 16.19 15.64
CA VAL A 233 11.87 15.53 16.57
C VAL A 233 10.63 16.38 16.83
N LYS A 234 10.81 17.71 16.94
CA LYS A 234 9.69 18.63 17.08
C LYS A 234 8.80 18.61 15.85
N MET A 235 9.37 18.74 14.65
CA MET A 235 8.60 18.68 13.39
C MET A 235 7.82 17.38 13.27
N TYR A 236 8.43 16.24 13.59
CA TYR A 236 7.75 14.95 13.58
C TYR A 236 6.55 14.93 14.54
N ARG A 237 6.74 15.38 15.77
CA ARG A 237 5.65 15.43 16.78
C ARG A 237 4.55 16.42 16.40
N ASP A 238 4.93 17.57 15.85
CA ASP A 238 3.98 18.56 15.38
C ASP A 238 3.13 18.00 14.25
N ASN A 239 3.76 17.28 13.30
CA ASN A 239 3.07 16.59 12.21
C ASN A 239 2.13 15.48 12.71
N GLU A 240 2.58 14.64 13.66
CA GLU A 240 1.74 13.62 14.30
C GLU A 240 0.53 14.25 15.02
N ALA A 241 0.76 15.33 15.76
CA ALA A 241 -0.31 16.07 16.45
C ALA A 241 -1.28 16.71 15.45
N TYR A 242 -0.77 17.26 14.34
CA TYR A 242 -1.57 17.84 13.26
C TYR A 242 -2.56 16.82 12.70
N TYR A 243 -2.10 15.63 12.32
CA TYR A 243 -2.97 14.60 11.74
C TYR A 243 -3.87 13.93 12.78
N ALA A 244 -3.45 13.83 14.04
CA ALA A 244 -4.32 13.35 15.10
C ALA A 244 -5.51 14.31 15.36
N GLU A 245 -5.27 15.63 15.32
CA GLU A 245 -6.34 16.63 15.43
C GLU A 245 -7.24 16.63 14.18
N ALA A 246 -6.65 16.55 12.97
CA ALA A 246 -7.40 16.48 11.72
C ALA A 246 -8.30 15.23 11.68
N ASP A 247 -7.82 14.08 12.15
CA ASP A 247 -8.60 12.84 12.23
C ASP A 247 -9.75 12.95 13.24
N ALA A 248 -9.51 13.55 14.41
CA ALA A 248 -10.56 13.80 15.39
C ALA A 248 -11.67 14.72 14.82
N ASN A 249 -11.27 15.75 14.06
CA ASN A 249 -12.21 16.63 13.38
C ASN A 249 -12.97 15.93 12.26
N LEU A 250 -12.32 15.02 11.53
CA LEU A 250 -12.96 14.19 10.51
C LEU A 250 -14.00 13.24 11.12
N VAL A 251 -13.69 12.60 12.25
CA VAL A 251 -14.66 11.78 13.00
C VAL A 251 -15.88 12.63 13.41
N ALA A 252 -15.65 13.84 13.94
CA ALA A 252 -16.74 14.73 14.33
C ALA A 252 -17.59 15.18 13.13
N ALA A 253 -16.96 15.43 11.97
CA ALA A 253 -17.67 15.76 10.74
C ALA A 253 -18.54 14.60 10.23
N TRP A 254 -18.06 13.36 10.35
CA TRP A 254 -18.87 12.17 10.06
C TRP A 254 -20.05 12.03 11.01
N ASP A 255 -19.84 12.20 12.32
CA ASP A 255 -20.92 12.12 13.31
C ASP A 255 -22.02 13.16 13.05
N ALA A 256 -21.62 14.39 12.68
CA ALA A 256 -22.56 15.44 12.29
C ALA A 256 -23.33 15.07 11.02
N ARG A 257 -22.63 14.56 9.99
CA ARG A 257 -23.25 14.14 8.73
C ARG A 257 -24.24 12.98 8.94
N ASP A 258 -23.87 11.98 9.73
CA ASP A 258 -24.75 10.85 10.05
C ASP A 258 -26.01 11.31 10.80
N ALA A 259 -25.90 12.34 11.64
CA ALA A 259 -27.06 12.94 12.32
C ALA A 259 -27.99 13.66 11.33
N ASP A 260 -27.43 14.46 10.41
CA ASP A 260 -28.20 15.15 9.37
C ASP A 260 -28.89 14.15 8.42
N ASP A 261 -28.19 13.08 8.01
CA ASP A 261 -28.75 12.05 7.13
C ASP A 261 -29.94 11.32 7.80
N ARG A 262 -29.85 11.06 9.12
CA ARG A 262 -30.97 10.48 9.88
C ARG A 262 -32.15 11.43 9.97
N LEU A 263 -31.91 12.72 10.19
CA LEU A 263 -32.98 13.74 10.22
C LEU A 263 -33.68 13.84 8.87
N ALA A 264 -32.89 13.89 7.78
CA ALA A 264 -33.44 13.93 6.42
C ALA A 264 -34.30 12.68 6.11
N ALA A 265 -33.87 11.50 6.58
CA ALA A 265 -34.62 10.25 6.41
C ALA A 265 -35.96 10.27 7.18
N LEU A 266 -36.03 10.94 8.34
CA LEU A 266 -37.28 11.09 9.12
C LEU A 266 -38.24 12.12 8.49
N GLU A 267 -37.72 13.11 7.79
CA GLU A 267 -38.48 14.16 7.11
C GLU A 267 -38.98 13.74 5.71
N ALA A 268 -38.46 12.63 5.16
CA ALA A 268 -38.86 12.15 3.85
C ALA A 268 -40.36 11.78 3.80
N PRO A 269 -41.09 12.17 2.74
CA PRO A 269 -42.51 11.83 2.58
C PRO A 269 -42.66 10.29 2.49
N GLY A 270 -43.25 9.68 3.51
CA GLY A 270 -43.45 8.23 3.64
C GLY A 270 -42.95 7.64 4.96
N ALA A 271 -42.11 8.36 5.74
CA ALA A 271 -41.63 7.91 7.05
C ALA A 271 -42.73 7.94 8.15
N SER A 272 -43.89 8.59 7.91
CA SER A 272 -44.97 8.74 8.87
C SER A 272 -45.79 7.46 9.16
N GLY A 273 -45.49 6.34 8.50
CA GLY A 273 -46.24 5.09 8.67
C GLY A 273 -45.84 4.23 9.88
N PHE A 274 -44.78 4.61 10.61
CA PHE A 274 -44.27 3.78 11.71
C PHE A 274 -44.58 4.29 13.13
N LEU A 275 -45.26 5.39 13.31
CA LEU A 275 -45.56 5.98 14.64
C LEU A 275 -47.01 5.83 15.10
N GLU A 276 -47.91 5.14 14.36
CA GLU A 276 -49.27 4.84 14.83
C GLU A 276 -49.38 3.36 15.23
N GLY A 277 -48.79 3.03 16.35
CA GLY A 277 -48.92 1.76 17.05
C GLY A 277 -48.93 1.99 18.55
N GLU A 278 -49.87 2.80 19.06
CA GLU A 278 -50.19 2.78 20.50
C GLU A 278 -50.91 1.46 20.87
N PRO A 279 -50.53 0.79 21.95
CA PRO A 279 -51.28 -0.36 22.45
C PRO A 279 -52.58 0.13 23.13
N GLY A 280 -53.70 0.11 22.38
CA GLY A 280 -55.03 0.33 22.92
C GLY A 280 -55.39 -0.68 23.98
N VAL A 281 -55.63 -0.17 25.18
CA VAL A 281 -56.19 -0.88 26.34
C VAL A 281 -57.60 -1.37 25.99
N GLY A 282 -57.85 -2.66 26.21
CA GLY A 282 -59.12 -3.30 25.94
C GLY A 282 -60.28 -2.72 26.70
N SER A 283 -61.41 -2.59 26.02
CA SER A 283 -62.75 -2.51 26.62
C SER A 283 -63.65 -3.47 25.85
N SER A 284 -64.12 -4.48 26.58
CA SER A 284 -65.13 -5.43 26.19
C SER A 284 -66.53 -4.76 26.17
N ALA A 285 -67.34 -4.95 25.10
CA ALA A 285 -68.81 -5.07 25.21
C ALA A 285 -69.43 -5.47 23.85
N GLU A 286 -70.08 -6.59 23.89
CA GLU A 286 -71.42 -7.00 23.42
C GLU A 286 -71.75 -7.12 21.93
N GLU A 287 -72.22 -8.32 21.64
CA GLU A 287 -72.82 -8.82 20.40
C GLU A 287 -74.16 -8.15 20.06
N GLY A 288 -74.43 -8.01 18.75
CA GLY A 288 -75.79 -7.83 18.21
C GLY A 288 -75.77 -8.04 16.69
N PRO A 289 -76.68 -8.86 16.14
CA PRO A 289 -76.61 -9.29 14.72
C PRO A 289 -77.48 -8.43 13.81
N GLY A 290 -77.06 -8.24 12.56
CA GLY A 290 -78.00 -7.66 11.61
C GLY A 290 -77.44 -7.32 10.20
N ALA A 291 -77.87 -8.18 9.27
CA ALA A 291 -78.21 -7.89 7.88
C ALA A 291 -77.12 -7.52 6.86
N GLY A 292 -76.97 -8.43 5.92
CA GLY A 292 -76.19 -8.29 4.71
C GLY A 292 -76.73 -7.26 3.72
N THR A 293 -75.80 -6.71 2.96
CA THR A 293 -76.03 -6.23 1.59
C THR A 293 -74.76 -6.51 0.78
N SER A 294 -74.94 -7.25 -0.29
CA SER A 294 -74.01 -7.48 -1.35
C SER A 294 -73.65 -6.15 -2.05
N ALA A 295 -72.39 -5.89 -2.17
CA ALA A 295 -71.87 -4.88 -3.09
C ALA A 295 -70.89 -5.55 -4.06
N GLU A 296 -71.06 -5.30 -5.31
CA GLU A 296 -70.39 -5.84 -6.51
C GLU A 296 -68.88 -5.62 -6.48
N GLU A 297 -68.14 -6.64 -6.83
CA GLU A 297 -66.73 -6.54 -7.15
C GLU A 297 -66.54 -5.78 -8.44
N GLY A 298 -65.98 -4.59 -8.35
CA GLY A 298 -65.34 -3.90 -9.46
C GLY A 298 -63.95 -4.45 -9.71
N PRO A 299 -63.45 -4.45 -10.95
CA PRO A 299 -62.13 -5.03 -11.23
C PRO A 299 -61.02 -4.25 -10.53
N ALA A 300 -60.21 -4.99 -9.77
CA ALA A 300 -58.98 -4.48 -9.20
C ALA A 300 -58.06 -4.00 -10.34
N ALA A 301 -57.73 -2.73 -10.35
CA ALA A 301 -56.63 -2.21 -11.11
C ALA A 301 -55.36 -2.85 -10.54
N GLU A 302 -54.79 -3.80 -11.27
CA GLU A 302 -53.45 -4.28 -11.05
C GLU A 302 -52.49 -3.10 -11.30
N SER A 303 -52.06 -2.45 -10.23
CA SER A 303 -50.91 -1.58 -10.26
C SER A 303 -49.70 -2.50 -10.31
N ASP A 304 -49.18 -2.78 -11.53
CA ASP A 304 -47.83 -3.22 -11.73
C ASP A 304 -46.89 -2.12 -11.24
N ALA A 305 -46.68 -2.08 -9.93
CA ALA A 305 -45.51 -1.44 -9.37
C ALA A 305 -44.36 -2.41 -9.69
N ASP A 306 -43.55 -2.05 -10.64
CA ASP A 306 -42.24 -2.61 -10.85
C ASP A 306 -41.50 -2.56 -9.49
N GLN A 307 -41.56 -3.68 -8.76
CA GLN A 307 -40.75 -3.91 -7.55
C GLN A 307 -39.33 -4.18 -8.07
N GLY A 308 -38.63 -3.13 -8.50
CA GLY A 308 -37.21 -3.15 -8.74
C GLY A 308 -36.53 -3.84 -7.56
N ALA A 309 -35.72 -4.85 -7.83
CA ALA A 309 -34.95 -5.54 -6.81
C ALA A 309 -34.24 -4.50 -5.92
N GLU A 310 -34.25 -4.71 -4.60
CA GLU A 310 -33.49 -3.82 -3.70
C GLU A 310 -32.05 -3.70 -4.21
N PRO A 311 -31.49 -2.48 -4.27
CA PRO A 311 -30.17 -2.26 -4.85
C PRO A 311 -29.12 -3.04 -4.05
N ASP A 312 -28.34 -3.86 -4.77
CA ASP A 312 -27.19 -4.60 -4.21
C ASP A 312 -25.95 -3.69 -4.22
N VAL A 313 -25.79 -2.92 -3.16
CA VAL A 313 -24.87 -1.79 -3.11
C VAL A 313 -23.46 -2.20 -2.68
N VAL A 314 -22.46 -1.83 -3.48
CA VAL A 314 -21.04 -1.83 -3.12
C VAL A 314 -20.61 -0.40 -2.84
N THR A 315 -19.98 -0.20 -1.68
CA THR A 315 -19.40 1.11 -1.32
C THR A 315 -17.89 1.10 -1.59
N MET A 316 -17.41 2.12 -2.29
CA MET A 316 -16.02 2.29 -2.68
C MET A 316 -15.49 3.63 -2.18
N LEU A 317 -14.24 3.68 -1.73
CA LEU A 317 -13.52 4.90 -1.39
C LEU A 317 -12.47 5.19 -2.47
N VAL A 318 -12.52 6.36 -3.10
CA VAL A 318 -11.52 6.82 -4.06
C VAL A 318 -10.45 7.63 -3.34
N VAL A 319 -9.19 7.28 -3.59
CA VAL A 319 -7.99 7.99 -3.15
C VAL A 319 -7.05 8.14 -4.35
N ALA A 320 -6.36 9.27 -4.44
CA ALA A 320 -5.39 9.57 -5.49
C ALA A 320 -4.36 10.59 -5.00
N ASP A 321 -3.20 10.67 -5.66
CA ASP A 321 -2.22 11.74 -5.50
C ASP A 321 -1.82 11.94 -4.02
N ILE A 322 -1.45 10.83 -3.36
CA ILE A 322 -1.01 10.83 -1.95
C ILE A 322 0.44 11.29 -1.82
N HIS A 323 1.26 11.03 -2.85
CA HIS A 323 2.67 11.45 -2.93
C HIS A 323 3.41 11.21 -1.62
N CYS A 324 3.32 9.98 -1.11
CA CYS A 324 4.02 9.55 0.10
C CYS A 324 3.67 10.30 1.40
N ASN A 325 2.57 11.06 1.45
CA ASN A 325 2.12 11.66 2.71
C ASN A 325 1.52 10.59 3.63
N THR A 326 2.38 9.96 4.42
CA THR A 326 1.96 8.90 5.36
C THR A 326 1.11 9.43 6.51
N GLY A 327 1.10 10.74 6.75
CA GLY A 327 0.22 11.40 7.70
C GLY A 327 -1.27 11.22 7.37
N MET A 328 -1.59 10.98 6.10
CA MET A 328 -2.97 10.71 5.65
C MET A 328 -3.53 9.37 6.11
N SER A 329 -2.70 8.43 6.60
CA SER A 329 -3.14 7.08 6.98
C SER A 329 -4.30 7.04 8.00
N PRO A 330 -4.30 7.80 9.10
CA PRO A 330 -5.44 7.81 10.02
C PRO A 330 -6.71 8.32 9.33
N LEU A 331 -6.62 9.39 8.52
CA LEU A 331 -7.77 9.96 7.83
C LEU A 331 -8.38 9.00 6.78
N ILE A 332 -7.53 8.33 5.99
CA ILE A 332 -7.97 7.29 5.04
C ILE A 332 -8.65 6.15 5.80
N ARG A 333 -8.08 5.71 6.93
CA ARG A 333 -8.67 4.68 7.78
C ARG A 333 -10.06 5.10 8.27
N THR A 334 -10.18 6.30 8.84
CA THR A 334 -11.45 6.84 9.31
C THR A 334 -12.47 6.89 8.17
N ALA A 335 -12.07 7.34 6.96
CA ALA A 335 -12.95 7.38 5.80
C ALA A 335 -13.40 5.96 5.38
N VAL A 336 -12.53 4.96 5.37
CA VAL A 336 -12.86 3.55 5.10
C VAL A 336 -13.87 3.02 6.12
N GLU A 337 -13.57 3.19 7.41
CA GLU A 337 -14.41 2.64 8.50
C GLU A 337 -15.78 3.31 8.56
N ARG A 338 -15.83 4.62 8.38
CA ARG A 338 -17.08 5.40 8.47
C ARG A 338 -17.96 5.27 7.23
N SER A 339 -17.37 5.15 6.05
CA SER A 339 -18.14 4.94 4.82
C SER A 339 -18.65 3.50 4.68
N GLY A 340 -18.05 2.54 5.37
CA GLY A 340 -18.30 1.12 5.17
C GLY A 340 -17.81 0.61 3.81
N ALA A 341 -16.81 1.28 3.20
CA ALA A 341 -16.26 0.86 1.92
C ALA A 341 -15.66 -0.54 2.01
N SER A 342 -16.00 -1.39 1.06
CA SER A 342 -15.40 -2.72 0.88
C SER A 342 -14.23 -2.69 -0.12
N ILE A 343 -14.17 -1.65 -0.95
CA ILE A 343 -13.13 -1.43 -1.95
C ILE A 343 -12.52 -0.04 -1.76
N VAL A 344 -11.20 0.05 -1.87
CA VAL A 344 -10.48 1.32 -2.01
C VAL A 344 -9.93 1.40 -3.44
N LEU A 345 -10.39 2.38 -4.22
CA LEU A 345 -9.89 2.68 -5.55
C LEU A 345 -8.73 3.66 -5.42
N HIS A 346 -7.53 3.20 -5.69
CA HIS A 346 -6.34 4.05 -5.70
C HIS A 346 -6.01 4.45 -7.15
N ALA A 347 -6.35 5.68 -7.49
CA ALA A 347 -6.20 6.21 -8.84
C ALA A 347 -4.80 6.84 -9.08
N GLY A 348 -3.74 6.21 -8.55
CA GLY A 348 -2.35 6.53 -8.85
C GLY A 348 -1.71 7.56 -7.92
N ASP A 349 -0.41 7.76 -8.13
CA ASP A 349 0.49 8.66 -7.42
C ASP A 349 0.53 8.42 -5.90
N ALA A 350 0.79 7.14 -5.55
CA ALA A 350 1.05 6.73 -4.18
C ALA A 350 2.44 7.18 -3.68
N THR A 351 3.42 7.21 -4.61
CA THR A 351 4.83 7.52 -4.36
C THR A 351 5.23 8.88 -4.96
N ILE A 352 6.47 9.32 -4.72
CA ILE A 352 7.04 10.55 -5.31
C ILE A 352 7.92 10.21 -6.51
N ASP A 353 8.81 9.23 -6.37
CA ASP A 353 9.79 8.83 -7.37
C ASP A 353 9.66 7.36 -7.81
N GLY A 354 8.68 6.61 -7.30
CA GLY A 354 8.43 5.22 -7.65
C GLY A 354 9.59 4.28 -7.33
N THR A 355 10.36 4.57 -6.30
CA THR A 355 11.56 3.81 -5.93
C THR A 355 11.26 2.74 -4.87
N GLY A 356 12.13 1.75 -4.76
CA GLY A 356 11.99 0.69 -3.75
C GLY A 356 12.03 1.16 -2.31
N VAL A 357 12.63 2.32 -2.04
CA VAL A 357 12.67 2.94 -0.71
C VAL A 357 11.32 3.48 -0.27
N GLU A 358 10.43 3.79 -1.22
CA GLU A 358 9.09 4.30 -0.96
C GLU A 358 8.06 3.21 -0.63
N LYS A 359 8.50 1.99 -0.37
CA LYS A 359 7.63 0.91 0.12
C LYS A 359 6.81 1.30 1.36
N ILE A 360 7.32 2.24 2.17
CA ILE A 360 6.60 2.77 3.32
C ILE A 360 5.29 3.45 2.90
N CYS A 361 5.29 4.18 1.77
CA CYS A 361 4.12 4.87 1.24
C CYS A 361 3.04 3.86 0.88
N VAL A 362 3.40 2.79 0.14
CA VAL A 362 2.51 1.67 -0.19
C VAL A 362 2.00 0.97 1.07
N THR A 363 2.90 0.69 2.04
CA THR A 363 2.53 0.05 3.30
C THR A 363 1.58 0.91 4.12
N SER A 364 1.77 2.22 4.13
CA SER A 364 0.93 3.19 4.83
C SER A 364 -0.51 3.14 4.31
N VAL A 365 -0.70 3.24 3.00
CA VAL A 365 -2.01 3.18 2.34
C VAL A 365 -2.68 1.82 2.55
N THR A 366 -1.96 0.72 2.31
CA THR A 366 -2.54 -0.63 2.43
C THR A 366 -2.90 -0.99 3.88
N LYS A 367 -2.15 -0.49 4.87
CA LYS A 367 -2.52 -0.59 6.29
C LYS A 367 -3.75 0.26 6.63
N ALA A 368 -3.86 1.47 6.08
CA ALA A 368 -5.03 2.33 6.25
C ALA A 368 -6.29 1.68 5.66
N ALA A 369 -6.18 1.03 4.52
CA ALA A 369 -7.24 0.31 3.84
C ALA A 369 -7.48 -1.13 4.39
N ARG A 370 -6.97 -1.47 5.58
CA ARG A 370 -7.12 -2.82 6.14
C ARG A 370 -8.58 -3.21 6.32
N GLY A 371 -8.94 -4.38 5.82
CA GLY A 371 -10.31 -4.91 5.87
C GLY A 371 -11.07 -4.67 4.57
N THR A 372 -10.46 -3.99 3.59
CA THR A 372 -11.00 -3.75 2.26
C THR A 372 -10.07 -4.32 1.20
N THR A 373 -10.54 -4.40 -0.04
CA THR A 373 -9.69 -4.71 -1.19
C THR A 373 -9.22 -3.41 -1.84
N VAL A 374 -7.91 -3.21 -1.97
CA VAL A 374 -7.35 -2.09 -2.72
C VAL A 374 -7.28 -2.47 -4.20
N VAL A 375 -7.90 -1.69 -5.08
CA VAL A 375 -7.74 -1.75 -6.54
C VAL A 375 -6.83 -0.59 -6.94
N PHE A 376 -5.71 -0.88 -7.56
CA PHE A 376 -4.64 0.09 -7.84
C PHE A 376 -4.38 0.22 -9.33
N ALA A 377 -4.48 1.45 -9.84
CA ALA A 377 -3.93 1.87 -11.12
C ALA A 377 -2.76 2.83 -10.82
N GLY A 378 -1.55 2.52 -11.30
CA GLY A 378 -0.37 3.33 -11.00
C GLY A 378 -0.40 4.67 -11.72
N GLY A 379 0.10 5.72 -11.05
CA GLY A 379 0.24 7.05 -11.62
C GLY A 379 1.65 7.30 -12.19
N ASN A 380 1.86 8.51 -12.71
CA ASN A 380 3.14 8.88 -13.31
C ASN A 380 4.28 9.02 -12.29
N HIS A 381 4.00 9.18 -11.01
CA HIS A 381 4.98 9.13 -9.92
C HIS A 381 5.23 7.69 -9.42
N ASP A 382 4.38 6.73 -9.79
CA ASP A 382 4.56 5.33 -9.45
C ASP A 382 5.47 4.61 -10.47
N SER A 383 5.80 3.35 -10.19
CA SER A 383 6.62 2.52 -11.05
C SER A 383 6.14 1.07 -11.08
N ALA A 384 6.73 0.27 -11.96
CA ALA A 384 6.51 -1.19 -11.92
C ALA A 384 6.90 -1.81 -10.57
N GLU A 385 7.86 -1.22 -9.85
CA GLU A 385 8.24 -1.63 -8.50
C GLU A 385 7.18 -1.24 -7.48
N THR A 386 6.64 -0.03 -7.55
CA THR A 386 5.48 0.41 -6.73
C THR A 386 4.31 -0.55 -6.92
N ALA A 387 3.97 -0.87 -8.18
CA ALA A 387 2.91 -1.81 -8.51
C ALA A 387 3.17 -3.23 -7.96
N ALA A 388 4.42 -3.70 -8.00
CA ALA A 388 4.80 -4.97 -7.40
C ALA A 388 4.69 -4.96 -5.86
N GLN A 389 4.97 -3.84 -5.23
CA GLN A 389 4.81 -3.66 -3.78
C GLN A 389 3.33 -3.67 -3.37
N PHE A 390 2.44 -3.02 -4.12
CA PHE A 390 0.99 -3.09 -3.93
C PHE A 390 0.48 -4.53 -4.08
N ALA A 391 0.89 -5.23 -5.14
CA ALA A 391 0.53 -6.63 -5.34
C ALA A 391 1.01 -7.53 -4.19
N ALA A 392 2.24 -7.33 -3.71
CA ALA A 392 2.80 -8.05 -2.57
C ALA A 392 2.06 -7.75 -1.25
N ALA A 393 1.44 -6.57 -1.13
CA ALA A 393 0.59 -6.19 -0.01
C ALA A 393 -0.86 -6.71 -0.13
N GLY A 394 -1.19 -7.40 -1.22
CA GLY A 394 -2.51 -8.01 -1.46
C GLY A 394 -3.49 -7.13 -2.25
N ALA A 395 -3.03 -6.03 -2.84
CA ALA A 395 -3.85 -5.21 -3.71
C ALA A 395 -4.06 -5.86 -5.09
N VAL A 396 -5.19 -5.59 -5.70
CA VAL A 396 -5.48 -5.91 -7.10
C VAL A 396 -4.89 -4.80 -7.98
N VAL A 397 -3.78 -5.11 -8.65
CA VAL A 397 -3.09 -4.16 -9.54
C VAL A 397 -3.61 -4.33 -10.95
N LEU A 398 -4.11 -3.25 -11.54
CA LEU A 398 -4.60 -3.24 -12.91
C LEU A 398 -3.42 -3.17 -13.90
N ARG A 399 -3.49 -3.96 -15.00
CA ARG A 399 -2.42 -4.10 -16.00
C ARG A 399 -3.03 -4.41 -17.38
N GLY A 400 -3.86 -3.52 -17.90
CA GLY A 400 -4.48 -3.65 -19.23
C GLY A 400 -5.51 -4.78 -19.37
N THR A 401 -5.87 -5.45 -18.27
CA THR A 401 -6.86 -6.54 -18.26
C THR A 401 -7.88 -6.33 -17.15
N THR A 402 -9.11 -6.77 -17.39
CA THR A 402 -10.18 -6.61 -16.40
C THR A 402 -9.95 -7.46 -15.16
N GLN A 403 -10.32 -6.90 -14.01
CA GLN A 403 -10.31 -7.56 -12.71
C GLN A 403 -11.66 -7.36 -12.03
N THR A 404 -12.24 -8.42 -11.48
CA THR A 404 -13.52 -8.34 -10.76
C THR A 404 -13.29 -8.40 -9.26
N VAL A 405 -13.78 -7.41 -8.54
CA VAL A 405 -13.71 -7.31 -7.08
C VAL A 405 -15.10 -7.01 -6.54
N ASP A 406 -15.58 -7.79 -5.60
CA ASP A 406 -16.92 -7.68 -5.01
C ASP A 406 -18.04 -7.57 -6.06
N GLY A 407 -17.87 -8.23 -7.22
CA GLY A 407 -18.84 -8.23 -8.32
C GLY A 407 -18.83 -6.97 -9.19
N VAL A 408 -17.90 -6.05 -9.00
CA VAL A 408 -17.63 -4.89 -9.86
C VAL A 408 -16.40 -5.20 -10.72
N THR A 409 -16.47 -4.95 -12.03
CA THR A 409 -15.38 -5.23 -12.96
C THR A 409 -14.64 -3.95 -13.33
N PHE A 410 -13.34 -3.95 -13.08
CA PHE A 410 -12.43 -2.83 -13.29
C PHE A 410 -11.49 -3.12 -14.46
N LEU A 411 -11.26 -2.12 -15.31
CA LEU A 411 -10.17 -2.08 -16.28
C LEU A 411 -9.26 -0.89 -15.91
N GLY A 412 -7.99 -1.01 -16.18
CA GLY A 412 -7.00 0.07 -16.02
C GLY A 412 -5.60 -0.46 -16.26
N ASP A 413 -4.63 0.43 -16.27
CA ASP A 413 -3.21 0.10 -16.37
C ASP A 413 -2.36 1.09 -15.55
N LEU A 414 -1.04 0.89 -15.57
CA LEU A 414 -0.08 1.86 -15.07
C LEU A 414 -0.05 3.06 -16.03
N ASP A 415 0.20 4.24 -15.50
CA ASP A 415 0.34 5.43 -16.35
C ASP A 415 1.50 5.25 -17.35
N PRO A 416 1.31 5.57 -18.63
CA PRO A 416 2.36 5.45 -19.64
C PRO A 416 3.50 6.45 -19.46
N TYR A 417 3.36 7.40 -18.55
CA TYR A 417 4.38 8.42 -18.27
C TYR A 417 5.04 8.23 -16.91
N GLU A 418 6.25 8.74 -16.81
CA GLU A 418 6.99 8.86 -15.55
C GLU A 418 7.35 10.32 -15.22
N SER A 419 7.11 10.70 -13.98
CA SER A 419 7.66 11.89 -13.32
C SER A 419 8.63 11.45 -12.23
N ARG A 420 9.86 11.95 -12.29
CA ARG A 420 10.90 11.66 -11.30
C ARG A 420 11.60 12.95 -10.91
N SER A 421 11.97 13.08 -9.64
CA SER A 421 12.68 14.26 -9.13
C SER A 421 13.94 14.53 -9.96
N GLY A 422 14.05 15.74 -10.47
CA GLY A 422 15.20 16.17 -11.27
C GLY A 422 15.30 15.57 -12.68
N GLN A 423 14.28 14.85 -13.15
CA GLN A 423 14.21 14.31 -14.51
C GLN A 423 13.02 14.92 -15.28
N PRO A 424 13.11 15.03 -16.61
CA PRO A 424 11.98 15.48 -17.40
C PRO A 424 10.86 14.41 -17.38
N TYR A 425 9.62 14.88 -17.47
CA TYR A 425 8.44 14.06 -17.74
C TYR A 425 8.64 13.28 -19.04
N ARG A 426 8.48 11.96 -18.99
CA ARG A 426 8.81 11.07 -20.12
C ARG A 426 7.85 9.90 -20.24
N LEU A 427 7.66 9.43 -21.48
CA LEU A 427 6.97 8.20 -21.77
C LEU A 427 7.83 6.99 -21.34
N VAL A 428 7.21 5.97 -20.74
CA VAL A 428 7.87 4.76 -20.23
C VAL A 428 7.63 3.59 -21.17
N GLY A 429 8.72 2.85 -21.49
CA GLY A 429 8.65 1.65 -22.31
C GLY A 429 8.61 1.93 -23.82
N PRO A 430 8.38 0.90 -24.62
CA PRO A 430 8.33 1.00 -26.09
C PRO A 430 7.00 1.51 -26.63
N THR A 431 5.95 1.56 -25.82
CA THR A 431 4.60 1.95 -26.19
C THR A 431 4.48 3.47 -26.31
N THR A 432 3.74 3.94 -27.31
CA THR A 432 3.27 5.31 -27.39
C THR A 432 2.01 5.48 -26.56
N GLU A 433 1.65 6.71 -26.18
CA GLU A 433 0.37 6.96 -25.51
C GLU A 433 -0.82 6.44 -26.33
N GLN A 434 -0.77 6.59 -27.66
CA GLN A 434 -1.84 6.12 -28.55
C GLN A 434 -1.96 4.59 -28.55
N GLU A 435 -0.83 3.86 -28.54
CA GLU A 435 -0.86 2.39 -28.44
C GLU A 435 -1.45 1.91 -27.12
N GLU A 436 -1.20 2.64 -26.02
CA GLU A 436 -1.81 2.37 -24.72
C GLU A 436 -3.33 2.60 -24.74
N VAL A 437 -3.76 3.74 -25.28
CA VAL A 437 -5.18 4.07 -25.46
C VAL A 437 -5.89 3.02 -26.32
N ASP A 438 -5.31 2.65 -27.46
CA ASP A 438 -5.88 1.65 -28.39
C ASP A 438 -6.01 0.26 -27.72
N ALA A 439 -5.02 -0.11 -26.88
CA ALA A 439 -5.05 -1.36 -26.12
C ALA A 439 -6.16 -1.36 -25.06
N LEU A 440 -6.28 -0.27 -24.29
CA LEU A 440 -7.33 -0.11 -23.28
C LEU A 440 -8.73 -0.05 -23.92
N GLU A 441 -8.89 0.67 -25.04
CA GLU A 441 -10.15 0.72 -25.78
C GLU A 441 -10.55 -0.66 -26.30
N THR A 442 -9.61 -1.39 -26.89
CA THR A 442 -9.85 -2.77 -27.36
C THR A 442 -10.30 -3.65 -26.19
N ALA A 443 -9.59 -3.62 -25.06
CA ALA A 443 -9.93 -4.41 -23.89
C ALA A 443 -11.30 -4.01 -23.31
N ALA A 444 -11.62 -2.71 -23.27
CA ALA A 444 -12.91 -2.22 -22.81
C ALA A 444 -14.05 -2.69 -23.70
N CYS A 445 -13.90 -2.61 -25.02
CA CYS A 445 -14.94 -3.01 -25.97
C CYS A 445 -15.16 -4.52 -26.01
N GLU A 446 -14.11 -5.32 -25.80
CA GLU A 446 -14.22 -6.78 -25.74
C GLU A 446 -14.82 -7.28 -24.42
N GLN A 447 -14.51 -6.64 -23.28
CA GLN A 447 -14.80 -7.15 -21.96
C GLN A 447 -15.87 -6.37 -21.18
N ARG A 448 -16.22 -5.16 -21.66
CA ARG A 448 -17.29 -4.31 -21.07
C ARG A 448 -17.17 -4.15 -19.56
N PRO A 449 -16.08 -3.57 -19.04
CA PRO A 449 -15.92 -3.34 -17.61
C PRO A 449 -16.92 -2.30 -17.09
N ASP A 450 -17.22 -2.37 -15.79
CA ASP A 450 -18.08 -1.40 -15.13
C ASP A 450 -17.37 -0.05 -14.94
N ILE A 451 -16.07 -0.08 -14.61
CA ILE A 451 -15.29 1.11 -14.29
C ILE A 451 -13.90 1.04 -14.95
N LEU A 452 -13.53 2.12 -15.62
CA LEU A 452 -12.16 2.39 -16.04
C LEU A 452 -11.46 3.19 -14.95
N LEU A 453 -10.40 2.64 -14.37
CA LEU A 453 -9.55 3.29 -13.37
C LEU A 453 -8.18 3.54 -13.99
N VAL A 454 -7.89 4.79 -14.33
CA VAL A 454 -6.62 5.25 -14.89
C VAL A 454 -6.21 6.56 -14.24
N HIS A 455 -4.92 6.77 -14.02
CA HIS A 455 -4.44 7.94 -13.32
C HIS A 455 -4.65 9.23 -14.11
N THR A 456 -4.05 9.32 -15.30
CA THR A 456 -4.13 10.51 -16.16
C THR A 456 -5.43 10.54 -16.95
N PRO A 457 -6.34 11.51 -16.73
CA PRO A 457 -7.68 11.52 -17.34
C PRO A 457 -7.66 11.43 -18.87
N ARG A 458 -6.74 12.13 -19.55
CA ARG A 458 -6.65 12.16 -21.01
C ARG A 458 -6.34 10.79 -21.64
N VAL A 459 -5.73 9.87 -20.91
CA VAL A 459 -5.46 8.50 -21.38
C VAL A 459 -6.76 7.69 -21.43
N GLY A 460 -7.66 7.91 -20.48
CA GLY A 460 -8.93 7.19 -20.41
C GLY A 460 -10.05 7.81 -21.24
N MET A 461 -10.00 9.12 -21.55
CA MET A 461 -11.09 9.81 -22.25
C MET A 461 -11.47 9.17 -23.58
N PRO A 462 -10.56 8.79 -24.50
CA PRO A 462 -10.96 8.12 -25.73
C PRO A 462 -11.68 6.79 -25.50
N VAL A 463 -11.26 6.05 -24.46
CA VAL A 463 -11.92 4.78 -24.06
C VAL A 463 -13.33 5.05 -23.53
N LEU A 464 -13.52 6.14 -22.77
CA LEU A 464 -14.84 6.57 -22.28
C LEU A 464 -15.74 6.99 -23.44
N GLU A 465 -15.21 7.80 -24.39
CA GLU A 465 -15.90 8.28 -25.59
C GLU A 465 -16.33 7.14 -26.53
N SER A 466 -15.62 6.00 -26.52
CA SER A 466 -16.01 4.81 -27.31
C SER A 466 -17.34 4.19 -26.86
N GLY A 467 -17.82 4.52 -25.65
CA GLY A 467 -19.01 3.94 -25.04
C GLY A 467 -18.85 2.47 -24.61
N CYS A 468 -17.61 1.98 -24.55
CA CYS A 468 -17.32 0.62 -24.13
C CYS A 468 -17.21 0.46 -22.61
N VAL A 469 -17.10 1.58 -21.88
CA VAL A 469 -17.13 1.64 -20.42
C VAL A 469 -17.97 2.85 -19.97
N PRO A 470 -18.87 2.69 -18.96
CA PRO A 470 -19.77 3.77 -18.57
C PRO A 470 -19.14 4.80 -17.62
N TYR A 471 -18.11 4.43 -16.87
CA TYR A 471 -17.52 5.29 -15.84
C TYR A 471 -16.00 5.29 -15.90
N GLN A 472 -15.40 6.48 -15.88
CA GLN A 472 -13.97 6.67 -15.71
C GLN A 472 -13.68 7.36 -14.37
N ILE A 473 -12.74 6.81 -13.60
CA ILE A 473 -12.23 7.39 -12.35
C ILE A 473 -10.74 7.63 -12.52
N SER A 474 -10.30 8.85 -12.21
CA SER A 474 -8.92 9.32 -12.41
C SER A 474 -8.42 10.18 -11.24
N GLY A 475 -7.12 10.50 -11.23
CA GLY A 475 -6.44 11.45 -10.34
C GLY A 475 -5.68 12.51 -11.13
N HIS A 476 -4.39 12.72 -10.81
CA HIS A 476 -3.40 13.51 -11.56
C HIS A 476 -3.58 15.04 -11.51
N LEU A 477 -4.79 15.54 -11.56
CA LEU A 477 -5.03 16.98 -11.71
C LEU A 477 -4.96 17.75 -10.39
N HIS A 478 -4.83 17.08 -9.25
CA HIS A 478 -4.88 17.65 -7.89
C HIS A 478 -6.10 18.55 -7.64
N ARG A 479 -7.10 18.44 -8.48
CA ARG A 479 -8.38 19.14 -8.38
C ARG A 479 -9.51 18.22 -8.83
N ARG A 480 -10.67 18.32 -8.18
CA ARG A 480 -11.84 17.55 -8.60
C ARG A 480 -12.39 18.06 -9.92
N VAL A 481 -12.75 17.11 -10.80
CA VAL A 481 -13.54 17.36 -12.01
C VAL A 481 -14.70 16.38 -12.02
N GLY A 482 -15.89 16.90 -12.21
CA GLY A 482 -17.11 16.08 -12.23
C GLY A 482 -17.57 15.58 -10.84
N PRO A 483 -18.36 14.47 -10.78
CA PRO A 483 -18.71 13.62 -11.92
C PRO A 483 -19.52 14.37 -12.97
N GLU A 484 -19.12 14.25 -14.23
CA GLU A 484 -19.72 14.93 -15.36
C GLU A 484 -19.98 13.94 -16.48
N ALA A 485 -21.22 13.96 -17.01
CA ALA A 485 -21.57 13.13 -18.16
C ALA A 485 -20.94 13.76 -19.42
N ASP A 486 -20.09 13.01 -20.09
CA ASP A 486 -19.44 13.38 -21.34
C ASP A 486 -19.75 12.31 -22.39
N GLY A 487 -20.79 12.57 -23.19
CA GLY A 487 -21.27 11.62 -24.17
C GLY A 487 -21.73 10.29 -23.53
N PRO A 488 -21.22 9.14 -24.04
CA PRO A 488 -21.67 7.81 -23.61
C PRO A 488 -21.14 7.39 -22.22
N GLY A 489 -20.37 8.23 -21.53
CA GLY A 489 -19.79 7.89 -20.23
C GLY A 489 -19.81 9.05 -19.25
N VAL A 490 -19.32 8.79 -18.02
CA VAL A 490 -19.19 9.78 -16.95
C VAL A 490 -17.73 9.82 -16.48
N LEU A 491 -17.12 11.00 -16.58
CA LEU A 491 -15.78 11.26 -16.08
C LEU A 491 -15.86 11.74 -14.62
N TYR A 492 -15.02 11.16 -13.77
CA TYR A 492 -14.73 11.64 -12.44
C TYR A 492 -13.22 11.70 -12.19
N VAL A 493 -12.72 12.87 -11.80
CA VAL A 493 -11.33 13.05 -11.35
C VAL A 493 -11.35 13.40 -9.87
N ASN A 494 -10.75 12.55 -9.04
CA ASN A 494 -10.57 12.84 -7.63
C ASN A 494 -9.47 13.89 -7.45
N SER A 495 -9.66 14.81 -6.52
CA SER A 495 -8.60 15.72 -6.10
C SER A 495 -7.52 14.96 -5.32
N SER A 496 -6.38 15.62 -5.05
CA SER A 496 -5.34 15.00 -4.23
C SER A 496 -5.87 14.62 -2.85
N THR A 497 -5.71 13.36 -2.48
CA THR A 497 -6.03 12.87 -1.15
C THR A 497 -5.10 13.45 -0.08
N ALA A 498 -3.91 13.91 -0.46
CA ALA A 498 -2.97 14.56 0.45
C ALA A 498 -2.92 16.10 0.31
N GLY A 499 -3.87 16.70 -0.41
CA GLY A 499 -3.91 18.15 -0.61
C GLY A 499 -2.65 18.67 -1.30
N ALA A 500 -2.17 17.94 -2.31
CA ALA A 500 -0.99 18.33 -3.07
C ALA A 500 -1.20 19.65 -3.80
N VAL A 501 -0.18 20.51 -3.76
CA VAL A 501 -0.11 21.80 -4.45
C VAL A 501 1.12 21.80 -5.34
N GLU A 502 1.01 22.35 -6.55
CA GLU A 502 2.13 22.42 -7.49
C GLU A 502 3.37 23.05 -6.86
N ASN A 503 4.53 22.46 -7.13
CA ASN A 503 5.84 22.90 -6.64
C ASN A 503 5.99 22.93 -5.11
N GLN A 504 5.16 22.22 -4.37
CA GLN A 504 5.30 22.01 -2.93
C GLN A 504 5.43 20.53 -2.61
N LEU A 505 6.24 20.21 -1.61
CA LEU A 505 6.33 18.85 -1.11
C LEU A 505 5.01 18.47 -0.44
N THR A 506 4.50 17.29 -0.74
CA THR A 506 3.24 16.79 -0.16
C THR A 506 3.42 16.22 1.24
N VAL A 507 4.67 15.88 1.60
CA VAL A 507 5.02 15.33 2.90
C VAL A 507 4.98 16.41 3.98
N GLY A 508 4.43 16.08 5.14
CA GLY A 508 4.25 17.03 6.23
C GLY A 508 2.78 17.40 6.43
N GLU A 509 2.53 18.58 6.96
CA GLU A 509 1.18 19.13 7.10
C GLU A 509 0.57 19.41 5.72
N LEU A 510 -0.76 19.45 5.63
CA LEU A 510 -1.46 19.73 4.37
C LEU A 510 -1.16 21.13 3.84
N HIS A 511 -0.83 21.23 2.55
CA HIS A 511 -0.63 22.50 1.86
C HIS A 511 -1.89 22.96 1.10
N GLY A 512 -2.74 22.02 0.70
CA GLY A 512 -4.05 22.23 0.09
C GLY A 512 -5.11 21.40 0.77
N THR A 513 -6.34 21.49 0.29
CA THR A 513 -7.45 20.66 0.78
C THR A 513 -7.23 19.21 0.36
N ALA A 514 -7.12 18.31 1.33
CA ALA A 514 -7.13 16.87 1.11
C ALA A 514 -8.55 16.39 0.82
N GLU A 515 -8.73 15.54 -0.20
CA GLU A 515 -10.05 15.10 -0.62
C GLU A 515 -10.08 13.60 -0.90
N MET A 516 -11.13 12.95 -0.42
CA MET A 516 -11.49 11.57 -0.70
C MET A 516 -12.95 11.53 -1.14
N THR A 517 -13.33 10.54 -1.94
CA THR A 517 -14.70 10.41 -2.41
C THR A 517 -15.25 9.03 -2.14
N VAL A 518 -16.42 8.98 -1.54
CA VAL A 518 -17.16 7.73 -1.35
C VAL A 518 -18.16 7.59 -2.49
N LEU A 519 -18.15 6.44 -3.15
CA LEU A 519 -19.06 6.07 -4.23
C LEU A 519 -19.93 4.91 -3.80
N ARG A 520 -21.21 4.88 -4.22
CA ARG A 520 -22.08 3.72 -4.10
C ARG A 520 -22.45 3.20 -5.48
N TYR A 521 -22.22 1.94 -5.70
CA TYR A 521 -22.48 1.24 -6.96
C TYR A 521 -23.49 0.13 -6.76
N ASP A 522 -24.52 0.10 -7.60
CA ASP A 522 -25.55 -0.93 -7.63
C ASP A 522 -25.16 -2.03 -8.61
N ARG A 523 -24.78 -3.20 -8.07
CA ARG A 523 -24.38 -4.35 -8.88
C ARG A 523 -25.53 -4.96 -9.66
N ALA A 524 -26.73 -4.92 -9.10
CA ALA A 524 -27.91 -5.50 -9.74
C ALA A 524 -28.25 -4.78 -11.05
N ASN A 525 -28.12 -3.45 -11.03
CA ASN A 525 -28.43 -2.58 -12.15
C ASN A 525 -27.19 -2.05 -12.89
N GLN A 526 -25.99 -2.47 -12.47
CA GLN A 526 -24.69 -2.08 -13.05
C GLN A 526 -24.54 -0.57 -13.20
N ARG A 527 -24.88 0.18 -12.17
CA ARG A 527 -24.85 1.65 -12.22
C ARG A 527 -24.31 2.29 -10.96
N MET A 528 -23.66 3.44 -11.13
CA MET A 528 -23.34 4.33 -10.02
C MET A 528 -24.61 4.97 -9.50
N LEU A 529 -24.82 4.95 -8.18
CA LEU A 529 -25.99 5.55 -7.54
C LEU A 529 -25.73 7.00 -7.19
N ASP A 530 -24.75 7.21 -6.35
CA ASP A 530 -24.41 8.50 -5.79
C ASP A 530 -22.98 8.53 -5.25
N TYR A 531 -22.56 9.72 -4.84
CA TYR A 531 -21.27 9.96 -4.25
C TYR A 531 -21.36 10.98 -3.12
N ARG A 532 -20.37 10.96 -2.23
CA ARG A 532 -20.15 12.04 -1.26
C ARG A 532 -18.66 12.36 -1.16
N VAL A 533 -18.36 13.63 -0.96
CA VAL A 533 -17.01 14.15 -0.85
C VAL A 533 -16.64 14.33 0.61
N VAL A 534 -15.46 13.88 0.97
CA VAL A 534 -14.84 14.02 2.29
C VAL A 534 -13.64 14.92 2.13
N GLN A 535 -13.59 16.03 2.86
CA GLN A 535 -12.52 17.02 2.76
C GLN A 535 -11.90 17.30 4.12
N VAL A 536 -10.59 17.49 4.13
CA VAL A 536 -9.82 17.97 5.28
C VAL A 536 -9.01 19.17 4.82
N MET A 537 -9.20 20.30 5.48
CA MET A 537 -8.54 21.56 5.15
C MET A 537 -7.21 21.73 5.87
N THR A 538 -6.41 22.67 5.41
CA THR A 538 -5.08 22.98 5.98
C THR A 538 -5.12 23.46 7.43
N ASP A 539 -6.24 23.99 7.90
CA ASP A 539 -6.49 24.35 9.30
C ASP A 539 -6.98 23.16 10.15
N ARG A 540 -6.94 21.94 9.62
CA ARG A 540 -7.39 20.69 10.22
C ARG A 540 -8.90 20.54 10.34
N SER A 541 -9.70 21.52 9.93
CA SER A 541 -11.14 21.36 9.85
C SER A 541 -11.51 20.31 8.80
N ALA A 542 -12.63 19.62 8.98
CA ALA A 542 -13.08 18.57 8.07
C ALA A 542 -14.56 18.72 7.76
N THR A 543 -14.95 18.26 6.57
CA THR A 543 -16.34 18.21 6.13
C THR A 543 -16.65 16.88 5.46
N VAL A 544 -17.87 16.40 5.68
CA VAL A 544 -18.44 15.25 4.98
C VAL A 544 -19.71 15.72 4.28
N GLY A 545 -19.68 15.70 2.94
CA GLY A 545 -20.79 16.17 2.11
C GLY A 545 -22.02 15.26 2.19
N PRO A 546 -23.20 15.76 1.75
CA PRO A 546 -24.37 14.92 1.55
C PRO A 546 -24.14 13.92 0.41
N TRP A 547 -24.99 12.91 0.34
CA TRP A 547 -25.09 12.08 -0.86
C TRP A 547 -25.62 12.90 -2.03
N THR A 548 -24.92 12.86 -3.15
CA THR A 548 -25.28 13.53 -4.40
C THR A 548 -25.46 12.48 -5.47
N ALA A 549 -26.55 12.51 -6.20
CA ALA A 549 -26.81 11.56 -7.27
C ALA A 549 -25.69 11.59 -8.31
N TYR A 550 -25.23 10.39 -8.70
CA TYR A 550 -24.22 10.28 -9.75
C TYR A 550 -24.91 10.45 -11.12
N PRO A 551 -24.37 11.29 -12.03
CA PRO A 551 -24.97 11.45 -13.34
C PRO A 551 -24.95 10.14 -14.12
N ARG A 552 -25.94 9.98 -15.02
CA ARG A 552 -26.01 8.81 -15.91
C ARG A 552 -25.32 9.10 -17.23
N PRO A 553 -24.68 8.11 -17.85
CA PRO A 553 -24.19 8.22 -19.22
C PRO A 553 -25.35 8.65 -20.16
N THR A 554 -25.10 9.59 -21.07
CA THR A 554 -26.09 10.01 -22.06
C THR A 554 -26.07 9.00 -23.21
N GLY A 555 -27.18 8.36 -23.48
CA GLY A 555 -27.30 7.32 -24.54
C GLY A 555 -27.86 5.97 -24.08
N THR A 556 -28.02 5.75 -22.79
CA THR A 556 -28.94 4.73 -22.28
C THR A 556 -30.34 5.32 -22.38
N GLU A 557 -31.02 5.13 -23.53
CA GLU A 557 -32.42 5.50 -23.67
C GLU A 557 -33.20 4.77 -22.57
N ASP A 558 -33.78 5.53 -21.65
CA ASP A 558 -34.87 5.03 -20.81
C ASP A 558 -36.02 4.70 -21.78
N SER A 559 -36.26 3.41 -22.01
CA SER A 559 -37.38 2.93 -22.79
C SER A 559 -38.74 3.21 -22.12
N ASP A 560 -38.79 4.00 -21.03
CA ASP A 560 -39.99 4.20 -20.21
C ASP A 560 -40.46 5.66 -20.11
N ALA A 561 -40.06 6.53 -21.05
CA ALA A 561 -40.64 7.89 -21.16
C ALA A 561 -41.37 8.05 -22.47
N GLU A 562 -42.44 7.27 -22.70
CA GLU A 562 -43.46 7.63 -23.67
C GLU A 562 -44.51 8.60 -23.09
N ASP A 563 -44.58 9.74 -23.77
CA ASP A 563 -45.80 10.47 -24.10
C ASP A 563 -46.55 11.22 -23.02
N SER A 564 -46.30 12.49 -22.99
CA SER A 564 -47.40 13.47 -22.85
C SER A 564 -47.15 14.61 -23.83
N GLY A 565 -47.52 14.37 -25.07
CA GLY A 565 -47.61 15.39 -26.10
C GLY A 565 -48.61 16.45 -25.78
N THR A 566 -48.19 17.71 -25.86
CA THR A 566 -49.10 18.82 -26.12
C THR A 566 -48.54 19.62 -27.28
N GLU A 567 -49.04 19.34 -28.46
CA GLU A 567 -48.90 20.19 -29.65
C GLU A 567 -49.49 21.56 -29.39
N GLN A 568 -48.71 22.61 -29.65
CA GLN A 568 -49.26 23.88 -30.07
C GLN A 568 -48.59 24.39 -31.35
N PRO A 569 -49.38 24.89 -32.29
CA PRO A 569 -48.90 25.12 -33.67
C PRO A 569 -48.17 26.45 -33.82
N SER A 570 -47.16 26.42 -34.63
CA SER A 570 -46.37 27.51 -35.17
C SER A 570 -47.16 28.43 -36.07
N THR A 571 -46.96 29.72 -35.98
CA THR A 571 -47.29 30.68 -37.06
C THR A 571 -46.02 31.29 -37.60
N ASP A 572 -45.91 31.16 -38.93
CA ASP A 572 -44.96 31.77 -39.84
C ASP A 572 -44.81 33.30 -39.67
N GLN A 573 -43.63 33.86 -39.90
CA GLN A 573 -43.34 34.69 -41.08
C GLN A 573 -41.86 35.09 -41.18
N PRO A 574 -41.35 35.37 -42.41
CA PRO A 574 -39.91 35.51 -42.72
C PRO A 574 -39.48 36.96 -42.84
N GLY A 575 -38.19 37.22 -42.65
CA GLY A 575 -37.61 38.56 -42.81
C GLY A 575 -36.09 38.57 -43.04
N THR A 576 -35.73 38.54 -44.31
CA THR A 576 -34.71 39.32 -45.06
C THR A 576 -33.32 39.54 -44.45
N GLU A 577 -32.38 39.03 -45.24
CA GLU A 577 -30.97 39.37 -45.50
C GLU A 577 -30.45 40.77 -45.17
N THR A 578 -29.18 40.86 -44.73
CA THR A 578 -28.10 41.43 -45.57
C THR A 578 -26.70 41.22 -44.93
N PRO A 579 -25.64 41.04 -45.71
CA PRO A 579 -24.31 40.72 -45.22
C PRO A 579 -23.41 41.97 -45.06
N GLU A 580 -22.54 42.00 -44.06
CA GLU A 580 -21.41 42.93 -44.08
C GLU A 580 -20.06 42.25 -43.88
N THR A 581 -19.22 42.58 -44.79
CA THR A 581 -17.82 42.24 -44.96
C THR A 581 -16.94 42.99 -43.97
N GLY A 582 -15.91 42.38 -43.44
CA GLY A 582 -14.86 43.06 -42.67
C GLY A 582 -13.63 42.18 -42.43
N THR A 583 -12.58 42.55 -43.10
CA THR A 583 -11.24 42.01 -43.33
C THR A 583 -10.37 41.86 -42.06
N PRO A 584 -9.20 41.16 -42.11
CA PRO A 584 -8.57 40.50 -40.97
C PRO A 584 -7.50 41.38 -40.27
N GLY A 585 -7.32 41.12 -38.96
CA GLY A 585 -6.26 41.71 -38.14
C GLY A 585 -5.40 40.66 -37.46
N SER A 586 -4.15 40.74 -37.85
CA SER A 586 -2.92 40.09 -37.37
C SER A 586 -2.80 39.75 -35.88
N GLY A 587 -2.37 38.55 -35.57
CA GLY A 587 -1.17 38.13 -34.89
C GLY A 587 -0.89 38.60 -33.46
N GLN A 588 -0.85 37.60 -32.54
CA GLN A 588 0.23 37.58 -31.55
C GLN A 588 0.22 36.20 -30.84
N GLN A 589 1.36 35.53 -30.92
CA GLN A 589 1.71 34.34 -30.14
C GLN A 589 2.05 34.78 -28.71
N PRO A 590 1.73 33.99 -27.65
CA PRO A 590 2.39 34.12 -26.37
C PRO A 590 3.57 33.14 -26.25
N PRO A 591 4.56 33.46 -25.40
CA PRO A 591 5.77 32.67 -25.23
C PRO A 591 5.60 31.59 -24.17
N GLY A 592 6.41 30.54 -24.30
CA GLY A 592 7.15 29.69 -23.44
C GLY A 592 6.46 28.91 -22.31
#